data_5d2155fee17718089c6ef85e9bf61c8c
#
_entry.id   5d2155fee17718089c6ef85e9bf61c8c
#
_cell.length_a   1.000
_cell.length_b   1.000
_cell.length_c   1.000
_cell.angle_alpha   90.00
_cell.angle_beta   90.00
_cell.angle_gamma   90.00
#
_symmetry.space_group_name_H-M   'P 1'
#
loop_
_entity.id
_entity.type
_entity.pdbx_description
1 polymer ?
#
loop_
_entity_poly.entity_id
_entity_poly.type
_entity_poly.pdbx_seq_one_letter_code
_entity_poly.pdbx_strand_id
1 'polypeptide(L)'
;MKEKRTTLGLTQLEISTAAGISSRYYGTIENGKNSPSIEKLNLIAGALGCSLHFLLNDRMDDMESRVKEEEDRLKKIFANVTKDKVDLVNGLIIQAARLRILLDDNWKDIVENGEYEKFKQSENQLAYDRKRPIVENYDNRDKTYQSIIKQLTELLPSGTKQDKKSKLLKRA
;
A
#
# COMPACT_ATOMS: atom_id res chain seq x y z
N MET A 1 4.49 -4.82 -15.22
CA MET A 1 4.20 -4.75 -16.69
C MET A 1 5.42 -4.35 -17.52
N LYS A 2 6.00 -3.17 -17.33
CA LYS A 2 7.12 -2.65 -18.14
C LYS A 2 8.33 -3.60 -18.12
N GLU A 3 8.75 -4.04 -16.95
CA GLU A 3 9.86 -5.00 -16.80
C GLU A 3 9.62 -6.29 -17.59
N LYS A 4 8.42 -6.89 -17.44
CA LYS A 4 8.08 -8.11 -18.19
C LYS A 4 8.16 -7.91 -19.70
N ARG A 5 7.62 -6.79 -20.21
CA ARG A 5 7.69 -6.46 -21.63
C ARG A 5 9.15 -6.30 -22.11
N THR A 6 9.96 -5.57 -21.35
CA THR A 6 11.38 -5.34 -21.72
C THR A 6 12.19 -6.64 -21.66
N THR A 7 11.93 -7.50 -20.69
CA THR A 7 12.56 -8.84 -20.62
C THR A 7 12.23 -9.70 -21.84
N LEU A 8 11.00 -9.55 -22.38
CA LEU A 8 10.58 -10.23 -23.61
C LEU A 8 11.09 -9.56 -24.89
N GLY A 9 11.76 -8.41 -24.79
CA GLY A 9 12.24 -7.64 -25.94
C GLY A 9 11.13 -6.99 -26.79
N LEU A 10 9.90 -6.91 -26.25
CA LEU A 10 8.73 -6.43 -26.97
C LEU A 10 8.57 -4.89 -26.85
N THR A 11 8.07 -4.28 -27.90
CA THR A 11 7.69 -2.85 -27.93
C THR A 11 6.30 -2.63 -27.35
N GLN A 12 5.99 -1.38 -26.95
CA GLN A 12 4.63 -1.01 -26.54
C GLN A 12 3.60 -1.24 -27.67
N LEU A 13 4.01 -1.06 -28.92
CA LEU A 13 3.16 -1.24 -30.07
C LEU A 13 2.78 -2.72 -30.24
N GLU A 14 3.72 -3.64 -30.13
CA GLU A 14 3.47 -5.09 -30.25
C GLU A 14 2.49 -5.58 -29.16
N ILE A 15 2.71 -5.21 -27.91
CA ILE A 15 1.79 -5.57 -26.82
C ILE A 15 0.41 -4.96 -27.01
N SER A 16 0.33 -3.68 -27.37
CA SER A 16 -0.96 -3.02 -27.56
C SER A 16 -1.76 -3.62 -28.73
N THR A 17 -1.08 -3.98 -29.81
CA THR A 17 -1.69 -4.67 -30.97
C THR A 17 -2.21 -6.04 -30.57
N ALA A 18 -1.39 -6.84 -29.88
CA ALA A 18 -1.78 -8.16 -29.39
C ALA A 18 -2.94 -8.10 -28.37
N ALA A 19 -2.99 -7.06 -27.53
CA ALA A 19 -4.05 -6.84 -26.54
C ALA A 19 -5.31 -6.13 -27.13
N GLY A 20 -5.31 -5.75 -28.43
CA GLY A 20 -6.43 -5.04 -29.05
C GLY A 20 -6.72 -3.66 -28.45
N ILE A 21 -5.68 -2.93 -28.01
CA ILE A 21 -5.79 -1.57 -27.43
C ILE A 21 -4.84 -0.61 -28.15
N SER A 22 -5.06 0.70 -27.99
CA SER A 22 -4.15 1.67 -28.60
C SER A 22 -2.81 1.73 -27.87
N SER A 23 -1.72 1.94 -28.60
CA SER A 23 -0.37 2.06 -28.03
C SER A 23 -0.28 3.24 -27.04
N ARG A 24 -0.98 4.33 -27.31
CA ARG A 24 -1.08 5.47 -26.38
C ARG A 24 -1.75 5.07 -25.06
N TYR A 25 -2.85 4.32 -25.13
CA TYR A 25 -3.55 3.85 -23.93
C TYR A 25 -2.68 2.87 -23.12
N TYR A 26 -2.05 1.91 -23.81
CA TYR A 26 -1.10 0.99 -23.16
C TYR A 26 0.04 1.75 -22.47
N GLY A 27 0.62 2.76 -23.13
CA GLY A 27 1.68 3.59 -22.55
C GLY A 27 1.23 4.35 -21.29
N THR A 28 -0.04 4.82 -21.22
CA THR A 28 -0.56 5.47 -20.01
C THR A 28 -0.75 4.48 -18.85
N ILE A 29 -1.13 3.23 -19.15
CA ILE A 29 -1.24 2.15 -18.16
C ILE A 29 0.15 1.77 -17.64
N GLU A 30 1.10 1.54 -18.54
CA GLU A 30 2.48 1.14 -18.19
C GLU A 30 3.19 2.18 -17.31
N ASN A 31 2.87 3.46 -17.51
CA ASN A 31 3.39 4.58 -16.72
C ASN A 31 2.55 4.90 -15.46
N GLY A 32 1.57 4.07 -15.13
CA GLY A 32 0.72 4.25 -13.93
C GLY A 32 -0.24 5.45 -13.99
N LYS A 33 -0.39 6.10 -15.17
CA LYS A 33 -1.27 7.26 -15.34
C LYS A 33 -2.73 6.89 -15.56
N ASN A 34 -3.04 5.61 -15.80
CA ASN A 34 -4.38 5.12 -16.03
C ASN A 34 -4.56 3.73 -15.43
N SER A 35 -5.73 3.48 -14.82
CA SER A 35 -6.09 2.17 -14.27
C SER A 35 -7.00 1.45 -15.26
N PRO A 36 -6.55 0.37 -15.92
CA PRO A 36 -7.38 -0.39 -16.85
C PRO A 36 -8.42 -1.24 -16.12
N SER A 37 -9.51 -1.57 -16.81
CA SER A 37 -10.46 -2.58 -16.32
C SER A 37 -9.80 -3.98 -16.24
N ILE A 38 -10.41 -4.88 -15.46
CA ILE A 38 -9.93 -6.28 -15.32
C ILE A 38 -9.87 -6.97 -16.68
N GLU A 39 -10.85 -6.72 -17.55
CA GLU A 39 -10.88 -7.29 -18.91
C GLU A 39 -9.67 -6.81 -19.74
N LYS A 40 -9.35 -5.51 -19.66
CA LYS A 40 -8.18 -4.95 -20.36
C LYS A 40 -6.87 -5.47 -19.79
N LEU A 41 -6.79 -5.63 -18.46
CA LEU A 41 -5.64 -6.26 -17.80
C LEU A 41 -5.46 -7.71 -18.25
N ASN A 42 -6.55 -8.47 -18.40
CA ASN A 42 -6.49 -9.85 -18.87
C ASN A 42 -5.99 -9.96 -20.32
N LEU A 43 -6.41 -9.06 -21.20
CA LEU A 43 -5.91 -8.98 -22.57
C LEU A 43 -4.41 -8.65 -22.60
N ILE A 44 -3.96 -7.69 -21.76
CA ILE A 44 -2.55 -7.33 -21.63
C ILE A 44 -1.73 -8.50 -21.07
N ALA A 45 -2.27 -9.22 -20.07
CA ALA A 45 -1.62 -10.42 -19.50
C ALA A 45 -1.41 -11.50 -20.56
N GLY A 46 -2.44 -11.78 -21.38
CA GLY A 46 -2.35 -12.69 -22.52
C GLY A 46 -1.28 -12.26 -23.52
N ALA A 47 -1.21 -10.98 -23.87
CA ALA A 47 -0.20 -10.42 -24.78
C ALA A 47 1.23 -10.52 -24.21
N LEU A 48 1.38 -10.43 -22.88
CA LEU A 48 2.67 -10.59 -22.16
C LEU A 48 3.01 -12.05 -21.87
N GLY A 49 2.17 -13.02 -22.25
CA GLY A 49 2.39 -14.44 -21.95
C GLY A 49 2.42 -14.75 -20.45
N CYS A 50 1.62 -14.05 -19.64
CA CYS A 50 1.53 -14.24 -18.20
C CYS A 50 0.08 -14.31 -17.73
N SER A 51 -0.13 -14.75 -16.48
CA SER A 51 -1.48 -14.73 -15.88
C SER A 51 -1.87 -13.32 -15.43
N LEU A 52 -3.18 -13.04 -15.36
CA LEU A 52 -3.70 -11.82 -14.75
C LEU A 52 -3.20 -11.67 -13.29
N HIS A 53 -3.14 -12.79 -12.56
CA HIS A 53 -2.61 -12.85 -11.20
C HIS A 53 -1.17 -12.33 -11.12
N PHE A 54 -0.30 -12.72 -12.08
CA PHE A 54 1.06 -12.21 -12.15
C PHE A 54 1.11 -10.68 -12.30
N LEU A 55 0.25 -10.09 -13.14
CA LEU A 55 0.21 -8.63 -13.32
C LEU A 55 -0.33 -7.88 -12.10
N LEU A 56 -1.18 -8.53 -11.31
CA LEU A 56 -1.74 -7.95 -10.08
C LEU A 56 -0.78 -8.12 -8.88
N ASN A 57 0.04 -9.16 -8.87
CA ASN A 57 0.96 -9.46 -7.78
C ASN A 57 2.13 -8.49 -7.66
N ASP A 58 2.56 -7.82 -8.72
CA ASP A 58 3.60 -6.77 -8.64
C ASP A 58 3.32 -5.75 -7.52
N ARG A 59 2.04 -5.42 -7.28
CA ARG A 59 1.65 -4.53 -6.17
C ARG A 59 1.58 -5.26 -4.82
N MET A 60 1.18 -6.52 -4.82
CA MET A 60 1.12 -7.32 -3.58
C MET A 60 2.52 -7.68 -3.10
N ASP A 61 3.42 -8.06 -4.01
CA ASP A 61 4.82 -8.36 -3.68
C ASP A 61 5.55 -7.12 -3.13
N ASP A 62 5.32 -5.93 -3.72
CA ASP A 62 5.84 -4.67 -3.19
C ASP A 62 5.26 -4.34 -1.80
N MET A 63 3.96 -4.49 -1.62
CA MET A 63 3.31 -4.25 -0.34
C MET A 63 3.80 -5.24 0.73
N GLU A 64 3.90 -6.52 0.40
CA GLU A 64 4.41 -7.55 1.32
C GLU A 64 5.87 -7.31 1.69
N SER A 65 6.72 -6.92 0.74
CA SER A 65 8.11 -6.55 0.99
C SER A 65 8.21 -5.37 1.97
N ARG A 66 7.46 -4.30 1.73
CA ARG A 66 7.40 -3.11 2.60
C ARG A 66 6.89 -3.45 4.01
N VAL A 67 5.87 -4.29 4.12
CA VAL A 67 5.36 -4.78 5.41
C VAL A 67 6.45 -5.58 6.13
N LYS A 68 7.16 -6.45 5.42
CA LYS A 68 8.26 -7.26 5.98
C LYS A 68 9.40 -6.40 6.51
N GLU A 69 9.83 -5.40 5.76
CA GLU A 69 10.85 -4.45 6.18
C GLU A 69 10.45 -3.71 7.47
N GLU A 70 9.19 -3.27 7.55
CA GLU A 70 8.67 -2.61 8.74
C GLU A 70 8.54 -3.57 9.94
N GLU A 71 8.12 -4.82 9.72
CA GLU A 71 8.15 -5.85 10.75
C GLU A 71 9.56 -6.04 11.31
N ASP A 72 10.56 -6.19 10.45
CA ASP A 72 11.94 -6.40 10.86
C ASP A 72 12.50 -5.18 11.61
N ARG A 73 12.11 -3.97 11.21
CA ARG A 73 12.41 -2.73 11.94
C ARG A 73 11.81 -2.74 13.34
N LEU A 74 10.52 -3.07 13.46
CA LEU A 74 9.83 -3.12 14.75
C LEU A 74 10.38 -4.25 15.65
N LYS A 75 10.67 -5.43 15.10
CA LYS A 75 11.30 -6.54 15.84
C LYS A 75 12.64 -6.13 16.46
N LYS A 76 13.47 -5.39 15.73
CA LYS A 76 14.74 -4.85 16.28
C LYS A 76 14.51 -3.88 17.46
N ILE A 77 13.47 -3.04 17.35
CA ILE A 77 13.12 -2.08 18.42
C ILE A 77 12.59 -2.80 19.66
N PHE A 78 11.77 -3.83 19.47
CA PHE A 78 11.12 -4.57 20.57
C PHE A 78 11.82 -5.89 20.95
N ALA A 79 13.09 -6.09 20.56
CA ALA A 79 13.84 -7.32 20.81
C ALA A 79 14.02 -7.70 22.30
N ASN A 80 13.93 -6.72 23.23
CA ASN A 80 14.19 -6.93 24.66
C ASN A 80 12.91 -7.22 25.48
N VAL A 81 11.92 -7.85 24.87
CA VAL A 81 10.70 -8.28 25.56
C VAL A 81 10.96 -9.63 26.26
N THR A 82 10.30 -9.85 27.39
CA THR A 82 10.40 -11.12 28.13
C THR A 82 9.85 -12.28 27.30
N LYS A 83 10.44 -13.47 27.45
CA LYS A 83 10.13 -14.65 26.63
C LYS A 83 8.66 -15.07 26.66
N ASP A 84 7.98 -14.87 27.78
CA ASP A 84 6.56 -15.16 27.99
C ASP A 84 5.60 -14.26 27.17
N LYS A 85 6.10 -13.12 26.63
CA LYS A 85 5.31 -12.15 25.86
C LYS A 85 5.68 -12.09 24.38
N VAL A 86 6.63 -12.91 23.94
CA VAL A 86 7.18 -12.84 22.57
C VAL A 86 6.08 -13.04 21.52
N ASP A 87 5.20 -14.01 21.68
CA ASP A 87 4.15 -14.31 20.71
C ASP A 87 3.12 -13.18 20.61
N LEU A 88 2.73 -12.61 21.76
CA LEU A 88 1.84 -11.45 21.79
C LEU A 88 2.47 -10.24 21.09
N VAL A 89 3.74 -9.97 21.39
CA VAL A 89 4.49 -8.87 20.78
C VAL A 89 4.64 -9.07 19.28
N ASN A 90 4.92 -10.29 18.82
CA ASN A 90 5.00 -10.59 17.38
C ASN A 90 3.67 -10.33 16.67
N GLY A 91 2.54 -10.73 17.25
CA GLY A 91 1.21 -10.44 16.70
C GLY A 91 0.93 -8.96 16.57
N LEU A 92 1.24 -8.17 17.60
CA LEU A 92 1.09 -6.71 17.59
C LEU A 92 2.04 -6.04 16.58
N ILE A 93 3.27 -6.52 16.43
CA ILE A 93 4.23 -6.02 15.43
C ILE A 93 3.72 -6.22 14.02
N ILE A 94 3.20 -7.41 13.69
CA ILE A 94 2.63 -7.70 12.35
C ILE A 94 1.47 -6.75 12.04
N GLN A 95 0.56 -6.54 13.01
CA GLN A 95 -0.56 -5.61 12.84
C GLN A 95 -0.07 -4.17 12.68
N ALA A 96 0.90 -3.73 13.48
CA ALA A 96 1.48 -2.40 13.38
C ALA A 96 2.15 -2.17 12.02
N ALA A 97 2.93 -3.14 11.54
CA ALA A 97 3.60 -3.05 10.24
C ALA A 97 2.59 -2.90 9.09
N ARG A 98 1.56 -3.74 9.06
CA ARG A 98 0.48 -3.67 8.05
C ARG A 98 -0.26 -2.33 8.06
N LEU A 99 -0.62 -1.86 9.25
CA LEU A 99 -1.29 -0.55 9.40
C LEU A 99 -0.40 0.59 8.95
N ARG A 100 0.91 0.52 9.26
CA ARG A 100 1.85 1.57 8.87
C ARG A 100 1.96 1.72 7.36
N ILE A 101 2.08 0.63 6.63
CA ILE A 101 2.15 0.66 5.16
C ILE A 101 0.84 1.18 4.55
N LEU A 102 -0.32 0.76 5.08
CA LEU A 102 -1.62 1.28 4.65
C LEU A 102 -1.79 2.78 4.94
N LEU A 103 -1.24 3.28 6.05
CA LEU A 103 -1.24 4.70 6.38
C LEU A 103 -0.36 5.50 5.40
N ASP A 104 0.82 4.99 5.08
CA ASP A 104 1.73 5.64 4.12
C ASP A 104 1.08 5.73 2.72
N ASP A 105 0.42 4.67 2.27
CA ASP A 105 -0.28 4.64 0.97
C ASP A 105 -1.51 5.57 0.96
N ASN A 106 -2.30 5.59 2.05
CA ASN A 106 -3.43 6.51 2.18
C ASN A 106 -2.98 7.97 2.23
N TRP A 107 -1.89 8.26 2.96
CA TRP A 107 -1.32 9.60 3.02
C TRP A 107 -0.86 10.10 1.65
N LYS A 108 -0.19 9.22 0.89
CA LYS A 108 0.22 9.52 -0.48
C LYS A 108 -0.99 9.86 -1.36
N ASP A 109 -2.05 9.06 -1.31
CA ASP A 109 -3.27 9.33 -2.08
C ASP A 109 -3.95 10.64 -1.64
N ILE A 110 -4.00 10.94 -0.32
CA ILE A 110 -4.58 12.20 0.19
C ILE A 110 -3.79 13.41 -0.31
N VAL A 111 -2.45 13.33 -0.33
CA VAL A 111 -1.58 14.40 -0.84
C VAL A 111 -1.77 14.60 -2.35
N GLU A 112 -1.90 13.52 -3.11
CA GLU A 112 -2.04 13.57 -4.56
C GLU A 112 -3.44 14.02 -5.01
N ASN A 113 -4.51 13.61 -4.30
CA ASN A 113 -5.89 13.76 -4.74
C ASN A 113 -6.75 14.65 -3.83
N GLY A 114 -6.20 15.15 -2.72
CA GLY A 114 -6.90 16.01 -1.76
C GLY A 114 -7.84 15.25 -0.80
N GLU A 115 -8.38 15.97 0.17
CA GLU A 115 -9.26 15.42 1.20
C GLU A 115 -10.73 15.35 0.78
N TYR A 116 -11.14 16.16 -0.20
CA TYR A 116 -12.51 16.31 -0.64
C TYR A 116 -12.66 15.94 -2.11
N GLU A 117 -13.84 15.45 -2.47
CA GLU A 117 -14.24 15.14 -3.84
C GLU A 117 -15.58 15.79 -4.18
N LYS A 118 -15.81 16.10 -5.44
CA LYS A 118 -17.13 16.50 -5.93
C LYS A 118 -18.01 15.27 -6.10
N PHE A 119 -19.05 15.17 -5.29
CA PHE A 119 -19.97 14.03 -5.27
C PHE A 119 -21.38 14.43 -5.69
N LYS A 120 -22.04 13.54 -6.44
CA LYS A 120 -23.47 13.62 -6.79
C LYS A 120 -24.13 12.28 -6.41
N GLN A 121 -25.23 12.35 -5.71
CA GLN A 121 -26.02 11.16 -5.39
C GLN A 121 -26.98 10.75 -6.51
N SER A 122 -27.34 11.70 -7.39
CA SER A 122 -28.16 11.47 -8.58
C SER A 122 -27.78 12.43 -9.69
N GLU A 123 -28.16 12.13 -10.95
CA GLU A 123 -27.88 12.99 -12.12
C GLU A 123 -28.47 14.39 -11.99
N ASN A 124 -29.60 14.53 -11.33
CA ASN A 124 -30.34 15.79 -11.16
C ASN A 124 -29.87 16.62 -9.95
N GLN A 125 -28.89 16.17 -9.18
CA GLN A 125 -28.38 16.88 -8.00
C GLN A 125 -27.14 17.70 -8.35
N LEU A 126 -27.05 18.91 -7.78
CA LEU A 126 -25.82 19.69 -7.84
C LEU A 126 -24.70 18.97 -7.08
N ALA A 127 -23.50 18.98 -7.67
CA ALA A 127 -22.34 18.40 -7.03
C ALA A 127 -21.98 19.21 -5.77
N TYR A 128 -21.74 18.51 -4.67
CA TYR A 128 -21.26 19.10 -3.43
C TYR A 128 -19.92 18.49 -3.01
N ASP A 129 -19.18 19.20 -2.18
CA ASP A 129 -17.92 18.72 -1.63
C ASP A 129 -18.21 17.67 -0.55
N ARG A 130 -17.69 16.47 -0.75
CA ARG A 130 -17.77 15.37 0.22
C ARG A 130 -16.35 15.00 0.65
N LYS A 131 -16.15 14.79 1.95
CA LYS A 131 -14.90 14.22 2.47
C LYS A 131 -14.72 12.83 1.87
N ARG A 132 -13.56 12.56 1.28
CA ARG A 132 -13.26 11.27 0.65
C ARG A 132 -13.21 10.17 1.71
N PRO A 133 -13.77 8.96 1.44
CA PRO A 133 -13.75 7.85 2.40
C PRO A 133 -12.34 7.44 2.85
N ILE A 134 -11.33 7.65 2.01
CA ILE A 134 -9.95 7.33 2.33
C ILE A 134 -9.41 8.16 3.52
N VAL A 135 -9.88 9.41 3.69
CA VAL A 135 -9.46 10.28 4.80
C VAL A 135 -10.02 9.77 6.13
N GLU A 136 -11.27 9.32 6.15
CA GLU A 136 -11.86 8.71 7.33
C GLU A 136 -11.16 7.38 7.68
N ASN A 137 -10.86 6.57 6.67
CA ASN A 137 -10.09 5.34 6.83
C ASN A 137 -8.69 5.62 7.38
N TYR A 138 -8.02 6.67 6.92
CA TYR A 138 -6.73 7.11 7.44
C TYR A 138 -6.83 7.45 8.94
N ASP A 139 -7.77 8.31 9.32
CA ASP A 139 -7.98 8.74 10.72
C ASP A 139 -8.23 7.53 11.66
N ASN A 140 -9.05 6.57 11.21
CA ASN A 140 -9.38 5.37 12.01
C ASN A 140 -8.18 4.41 12.12
N ARG A 141 -7.44 4.21 11.03
CA ARG A 141 -6.23 3.38 11.02
C ARG A 141 -5.13 3.98 11.87
N ASP A 142 -4.95 5.32 11.84
CA ASP A 142 -3.96 6.00 12.66
C ASP A 142 -4.24 5.84 14.16
N LYS A 143 -5.49 6.01 14.60
CA LYS A 143 -5.89 5.75 15.99
C LYS A 143 -5.56 4.31 16.41
N THR A 144 -5.86 3.35 15.55
CA THR A 144 -5.57 1.93 15.81
C THR A 144 -4.07 1.67 15.89
N TYR A 145 -3.30 2.22 14.94
CA TYR A 145 -1.85 2.13 14.94
C TYR A 145 -1.23 2.70 16.23
N GLN A 146 -1.64 3.91 16.63
CA GLN A 146 -1.17 4.54 17.87
C GLN A 146 -1.50 3.71 19.10
N SER A 147 -2.70 3.10 19.15
CA SER A 147 -3.09 2.19 20.24
C SER A 147 -2.18 0.96 20.31
N ILE A 148 -1.86 0.33 19.17
CA ILE A 148 -0.97 -0.83 19.12
C ILE A 148 0.45 -0.44 19.54
N ILE A 149 0.98 0.69 19.08
CA ILE A 149 2.31 1.18 19.47
C ILE A 149 2.36 1.46 20.97
N LYS A 150 1.30 2.00 21.55
CA LYS A 150 1.19 2.20 23.01
C LYS A 150 1.26 0.86 23.75
N GLN A 151 0.48 -0.15 23.33
CA GLN A 151 0.51 -1.49 23.92
C GLN A 151 1.93 -2.11 23.84
N LEU A 152 2.57 -2.05 22.67
CA LEU A 152 3.95 -2.53 22.48
C LEU A 152 4.93 -1.82 23.43
N THR A 153 4.78 -0.51 23.63
CA THR A 153 5.62 0.27 24.51
C THR A 153 5.42 -0.11 25.99
N GLU A 154 4.18 -0.42 26.39
CA GLU A 154 3.83 -0.84 27.74
C GLU A 154 4.40 -2.22 28.09
N LEU A 155 4.58 -3.10 27.11
CA LEU A 155 5.15 -4.43 27.26
C LEU A 155 6.68 -4.42 27.46
N LEU A 156 7.35 -3.30 27.21
CA LEU A 156 8.79 -3.17 27.41
C LEU A 156 9.15 -3.06 28.90
N PRO A 157 10.29 -3.63 29.34
CA PRO A 157 10.83 -3.43 30.69
C PRO A 157 11.04 -1.95 31.00
N SER A 158 10.80 -1.56 32.25
CA SER A 158 10.74 -0.15 32.67
C SER A 158 12.02 0.68 32.43
N GLY A 159 13.17 0.07 32.26
CA GLY A 159 14.46 0.74 31.97
C GLY A 159 14.70 1.07 30.48
N THR A 160 13.88 0.55 29.57
CA THR A 160 14.09 0.68 28.10
C THR A 160 13.06 1.58 27.40
N LYS A 161 12.08 2.10 28.15
CA LYS A 161 10.93 2.84 27.58
C LYS A 161 11.32 4.18 26.95
N GLN A 162 12.27 4.90 27.52
CA GLN A 162 12.63 6.27 27.08
C GLN A 162 13.45 6.29 25.80
N ASP A 163 14.45 5.41 25.67
CA ASP A 163 15.32 5.36 24.48
C ASP A 163 14.59 4.86 23.23
N LYS A 164 13.60 4.00 23.39
CA LYS A 164 12.90 3.39 22.27
C LYS A 164 11.77 4.25 21.72
N LYS A 165 11.14 5.07 22.55
CA LYS A 165 10.18 6.08 22.08
C LYS A 165 10.86 7.09 21.14
N SER A 166 12.09 7.48 21.44
CA SER A 166 12.94 8.33 20.59
C SER A 166 13.28 7.68 19.23
N LYS A 167 13.49 6.35 19.18
CA LYS A 167 13.78 5.62 17.93
C LYS A 167 12.55 5.42 17.03
N LEU A 168 11.35 5.32 17.63
CA LEU A 168 10.10 5.26 16.89
C LEU A 168 9.76 6.58 16.17
N LEU A 169 10.14 7.71 16.79
CA LEU A 169 9.90 9.06 16.26
C LEU A 169 10.92 9.49 15.18
N LYS A 170 12.07 8.80 15.08
CA LYS A 170 13.14 9.09 14.10
C LYS A 170 12.94 8.35 12.77
N ARG A 171 11.71 8.19 12.33
CA ARG A 171 11.43 7.72 10.98
C ARG A 171 11.48 8.93 10.05
N ALA A 172 12.60 9.09 9.37
CA ALA A 172 12.72 9.97 8.21
C ALA A 172 12.27 9.21 6.96
#